data_c63cf1864222242f72ea7298de764b2e
#
_entry.id   c63cf1864222242f72ea7298de764b2e
#
_cell.length_a   1.000
_cell.length_b   1.000
_cell.length_c   1.000
_cell.angle_alpha   90.00
_cell.angle_beta   90.00
_cell.angle_gamma   90.00
#
_symmetry.space_group_name_H-M   'P 1'
#
loop_
_entity.id
_entity.type
_entity.pdbx_description
1 polymer ?
#
loop_
_entity_poly.entity_id
_entity_poly.type
_entity_poly.pdbx_seq_one_letter_code
_entity_poly.pdbx_strand_id
1 'polypeptide(L)'
;MTEESPSPDIYPAMTLGQTWTKALTQPNEGAYREIIHDPGASLGKAVLWLASTAFFGSLLSGIATWLFSSSYGDQISRYFNLDFALRSFGIVNVFFTTIFYFFIAIIGTFIVIGIVQLIAKMLGGTGSFEQLIYAVAAYQSPLQLGILVLGSIPYISCLVPFLVIYSFILNVIANKAVHQYDTVKAIISSLAPWLLVFLFCCCFFVIVAITGSAILGPSVQNVFNSIQSSLVP
;
A
#
# COMPACT_ATOMS: atom_id res chain seq x y z
N MET A 1 20.79 -49.85 -2.70
CA MET A 1 19.73 -48.92 -3.14
C MET A 1 20.39 -47.53 -3.09
N THR A 2 20.81 -47.04 -4.23
CA THR A 2 21.33 -45.67 -4.38
C THR A 2 20.12 -44.76 -4.38
N GLU A 3 19.96 -43.96 -3.32
CA GLU A 3 19.02 -42.83 -3.33
C GLU A 3 19.43 -41.89 -4.45
N GLU A 4 18.67 -41.92 -5.53
CA GLU A 4 18.74 -40.94 -6.60
C GLU A 4 18.39 -39.57 -5.98
N SER A 5 19.39 -38.69 -5.85
CA SER A 5 19.16 -37.33 -5.38
C SER A 5 18.16 -36.70 -6.37
N PRO A 6 17.07 -36.08 -5.88
CA PRO A 6 16.11 -35.46 -6.77
C PRO A 6 16.85 -34.46 -7.66
N SER A 7 16.65 -34.60 -8.97
CA SER A 7 17.20 -33.66 -9.95
C SER A 7 16.76 -32.24 -9.57
N PRO A 8 17.65 -31.25 -9.66
CA PRO A 8 17.27 -29.87 -9.36
C PRO A 8 16.09 -29.49 -10.28
N ASP A 9 14.97 -29.10 -9.67
CA ASP A 9 13.79 -28.64 -10.39
C ASP A 9 14.20 -27.49 -11.31
N ILE A 10 14.34 -27.78 -12.61
CA ILE A 10 14.67 -26.77 -13.61
C ILE A 10 13.38 -26.02 -13.94
N TYR A 11 13.14 -24.93 -13.22
CA TYR A 11 12.02 -24.04 -13.53
C TYR A 11 12.29 -23.30 -14.84
N PRO A 12 11.34 -23.29 -15.80
CA PRO A 12 11.50 -22.54 -17.04
C PRO A 12 11.48 -21.03 -16.76
N ALA A 13 12.32 -20.27 -17.48
CA ALA A 13 12.30 -18.81 -17.37
C ALA A 13 10.93 -18.24 -17.78
N MET A 14 10.33 -17.45 -16.90
CA MET A 14 9.00 -16.88 -17.11
C MET A 14 9.11 -15.47 -17.71
N THR A 15 8.20 -15.18 -18.66
CA THR A 15 8.00 -13.83 -19.16
C THR A 15 7.24 -12.99 -18.12
N LEU A 16 7.32 -11.65 -18.23
CA LEU A 16 6.58 -10.72 -17.35
C LEU A 16 5.09 -11.08 -17.24
N GLY A 17 4.42 -11.28 -18.40
CA GLY A 17 3.01 -11.59 -18.44
C GLY A 17 2.67 -12.92 -17.77
N GLN A 18 3.52 -13.94 -17.95
CA GLN A 18 3.35 -15.25 -17.30
C GLN A 18 3.50 -15.13 -15.78
N THR A 19 4.52 -14.39 -15.30
CA THR A 19 4.73 -14.17 -13.87
C THR A 19 3.54 -13.44 -13.24
N TRP A 20 3.07 -12.35 -13.85
CA TRP A 20 1.94 -11.57 -13.35
C TRP A 20 0.63 -12.36 -13.38
N THR A 21 0.34 -13.02 -14.50
CA THR A 21 -0.88 -13.85 -14.62
C THR A 21 -0.85 -14.98 -13.60
N LYS A 22 0.27 -15.70 -13.47
CA LYS A 22 0.42 -16.77 -12.51
C LYS A 22 0.24 -16.30 -11.07
N ALA A 23 0.89 -15.19 -10.70
CA ALA A 23 0.78 -14.61 -9.36
C ALA A 23 -0.66 -14.21 -9.00
N LEU A 24 -1.43 -13.70 -9.97
CA LEU A 24 -2.81 -13.27 -9.74
C LEU A 24 -3.83 -14.41 -9.83
N THR A 25 -3.66 -15.36 -10.75
CA THR A 25 -4.69 -16.37 -11.03
C THR A 25 -4.49 -17.70 -10.31
N GLN A 26 -3.28 -17.92 -9.79
CA GLN A 26 -2.91 -19.14 -9.06
C GLN A 26 -2.43 -18.82 -7.64
N PRO A 27 -3.33 -18.40 -6.73
CA PRO A 27 -2.97 -17.97 -5.38
C PRO A 27 -2.65 -19.17 -4.48
N ASN A 28 -1.55 -19.87 -4.76
CA ASN A 28 -1.08 -21.02 -3.98
C ASN A 28 0.44 -20.97 -3.79
N GLU A 29 0.94 -21.70 -2.79
CA GLU A 29 2.35 -21.73 -2.45
C GLU A 29 3.23 -22.26 -3.59
N GLY A 30 2.75 -23.26 -4.34
CA GLY A 30 3.48 -23.86 -5.46
C GLY A 30 3.78 -22.83 -6.54
N ALA A 31 2.78 -22.05 -6.95
CA ALA A 31 2.95 -20.99 -7.95
C ALA A 31 3.96 -19.93 -7.50
N TYR A 32 3.91 -19.49 -6.22
CA TYR A 32 4.87 -18.52 -5.69
C TYR A 32 6.28 -19.11 -5.54
N ARG A 33 6.41 -20.41 -5.20
CA ARG A 33 7.71 -21.09 -5.22
C ARG A 33 8.33 -21.13 -6.61
N GLU A 34 7.55 -21.42 -7.64
CA GLU A 34 8.02 -21.38 -9.02
C GLU A 34 8.45 -19.94 -9.42
N ILE A 35 7.67 -18.91 -9.02
CA ILE A 35 8.00 -17.52 -9.30
C ILE A 35 9.33 -17.10 -8.66
N ILE A 36 9.57 -17.44 -7.39
CA ILE A 36 10.82 -17.03 -6.71
C ILE A 36 12.06 -17.84 -7.13
N HIS A 37 11.87 -19.01 -7.75
CA HIS A 37 12.95 -19.83 -8.30
C HIS A 37 13.11 -19.66 -9.82
N ASP A 38 12.36 -18.72 -10.45
CA ASP A 38 12.58 -18.36 -11.84
C ASP A 38 14.06 -17.95 -12.05
N PRO A 39 14.79 -18.54 -13.01
CA PRO A 39 16.17 -18.14 -13.33
C PRO A 39 16.34 -16.65 -13.65
N GLY A 40 15.26 -16.01 -14.07
CA GLY A 40 15.22 -14.58 -14.32
C GLY A 40 14.80 -13.73 -13.12
N ALA A 41 14.51 -14.32 -11.94
CA ALA A 41 14.16 -13.58 -10.74
C ALA A 41 15.35 -12.73 -10.26
N SER A 42 15.12 -11.45 -10.05
CA SER A 42 16.16 -10.55 -9.53
C SER A 42 15.53 -9.35 -8.82
N LEU A 43 16.27 -8.81 -7.85
CA LEU A 43 15.90 -7.57 -7.18
C LEU A 43 15.69 -6.41 -8.19
N GLY A 44 16.55 -6.32 -9.21
CA GLY A 44 16.45 -5.28 -10.22
C GLY A 44 15.13 -5.33 -11.00
N LYS A 45 14.68 -6.53 -11.42
CA LYS A 45 13.38 -6.71 -12.07
C LYS A 45 12.22 -6.34 -11.12
N ALA A 46 12.26 -6.80 -9.87
CA ALA A 46 11.24 -6.48 -8.89
C ALA A 46 11.10 -4.98 -8.68
N VAL A 47 12.22 -4.28 -8.48
CA VAL A 47 12.26 -2.82 -8.33
C VAL A 47 11.75 -2.12 -9.59
N LEU A 48 12.15 -2.58 -10.78
CA LEU A 48 11.69 -2.01 -12.04
C LEU A 48 10.17 -2.14 -12.20
N TRP A 49 9.59 -3.30 -11.85
CA TRP A 49 8.14 -3.51 -11.92
C TRP A 49 7.41 -2.60 -10.93
N LEU A 50 7.84 -2.57 -9.67
CA LEU A 50 7.24 -1.71 -8.65
C LEU A 50 7.37 -0.22 -9.01
N ALA A 51 8.54 0.20 -9.51
CA ALA A 51 8.77 1.59 -9.90
C ALA A 51 7.94 2.00 -11.11
N SER A 52 7.88 1.16 -12.15
CA SER A 52 7.08 1.45 -13.33
C SER A 52 5.59 1.54 -13.00
N THR A 53 5.07 0.60 -12.21
CA THR A 53 3.66 0.61 -11.82
C THR A 53 3.32 1.77 -10.87
N ALA A 54 4.23 2.14 -9.95
CA ALA A 54 4.07 3.31 -9.11
C ALA A 54 4.05 4.60 -9.94
N PHE A 55 4.95 4.73 -10.93
CA PHE A 55 5.01 5.90 -11.79
C PHE A 55 3.75 6.05 -12.65
N PHE A 56 3.42 5.02 -13.43
CA PHE A 56 2.23 5.06 -14.30
C PHE A 56 0.94 5.15 -13.48
N GLY A 57 0.86 4.48 -12.36
CA GLY A 57 -0.28 4.54 -11.47
C GLY A 57 -0.47 5.92 -10.85
N SER A 58 0.59 6.57 -10.37
CA SER A 58 0.50 7.93 -9.82
C SER A 58 0.16 8.96 -10.88
N LEU A 59 0.68 8.79 -12.10
CA LEU A 59 0.35 9.65 -13.23
C LEU A 59 -1.14 9.53 -13.62
N LEU A 60 -1.64 8.30 -13.76
CA LEU A 60 -3.05 8.05 -14.04
C LEU A 60 -3.97 8.58 -12.95
N SER A 61 -3.61 8.36 -11.69
CA SER A 61 -4.35 8.90 -10.54
C SER A 61 -4.35 10.43 -10.52
N GLY A 62 -3.21 11.06 -10.82
CA GLY A 62 -3.11 12.52 -10.93
C GLY A 62 -3.98 13.09 -12.04
N ILE A 63 -3.97 12.48 -13.23
CA ILE A 63 -4.82 12.87 -14.36
C ILE A 63 -6.30 12.69 -14.01
N ALA A 64 -6.66 11.54 -13.44
CA ALA A 64 -8.04 11.27 -13.04
C ALA A 64 -8.53 12.27 -11.98
N THR A 65 -7.71 12.56 -10.96
CA THR A 65 -8.02 13.58 -9.97
C THR A 65 -8.24 14.95 -10.61
N TRP A 66 -7.42 15.32 -11.58
CA TRP A 66 -7.59 16.57 -12.32
C TRP A 66 -8.88 16.61 -13.15
N LEU A 67 -9.18 15.53 -13.87
CA LEU A 67 -10.41 15.42 -14.69
C LEU A 67 -11.68 15.44 -13.84
N PHE A 68 -11.67 14.79 -12.68
CA PHE A 68 -12.82 14.67 -11.79
C PHE A 68 -12.81 15.67 -10.62
N SER A 69 -11.84 16.59 -10.57
CA SER A 69 -11.69 17.57 -9.47
C SER A 69 -12.92 18.46 -9.29
N SER A 70 -13.59 18.84 -10.37
CA SER A 70 -14.83 19.63 -10.31
C SER A 70 -15.97 18.88 -9.60
N SER A 71 -16.07 17.55 -9.83
CA SER A 71 -17.13 16.73 -9.23
C SER A 71 -16.93 16.45 -7.74
N TYR A 72 -15.67 16.30 -7.30
CA TYR A 72 -15.33 16.05 -5.89
C TYR A 72 -15.12 17.35 -5.10
N GLY A 73 -14.50 18.36 -5.72
CA GLY A 73 -14.21 19.64 -5.12
C GLY A 73 -15.47 20.38 -4.68
N ASP A 74 -16.50 20.39 -5.53
CA ASP A 74 -17.78 21.05 -5.25
C ASP A 74 -18.56 20.36 -4.11
N GLN A 75 -18.39 19.05 -3.91
CA GLN A 75 -19.04 18.38 -2.79
C GLN A 75 -18.31 18.67 -1.47
N ILE A 76 -16.99 18.64 -1.43
CA ILE A 76 -16.19 18.87 -0.22
C ILE A 76 -16.24 20.35 0.18
N SER A 77 -16.19 21.28 -0.78
CA SER A 77 -16.28 22.73 -0.50
C SER A 77 -17.62 23.12 0.12
N ARG A 78 -18.71 22.47 -0.26
CA ARG A 78 -20.03 22.70 0.36
C ARG A 78 -20.12 22.27 1.80
N TYR A 79 -19.40 21.19 2.19
CA TYR A 79 -19.44 20.67 3.56
C TYR A 79 -18.47 21.39 4.50
N PHE A 80 -17.33 21.87 4.00
CA PHE A 80 -16.24 22.39 4.84
C PHE A 80 -15.92 23.87 4.62
N ASN A 81 -16.60 24.58 3.71
CA ASN A 81 -16.35 25.99 3.35
C ASN A 81 -14.88 26.26 2.95
N LEU A 82 -14.23 25.28 2.30
CA LEU A 82 -12.81 25.31 1.93
C LEU A 82 -12.60 25.76 0.48
N ASP A 83 -13.25 26.85 0.06
CA ASP A 83 -13.20 27.37 -1.31
C ASP A 83 -11.79 27.69 -1.83
N PHE A 84 -10.84 27.91 -0.95
CA PHE A 84 -9.49 28.31 -1.31
C PHE A 84 -8.58 27.14 -1.70
N ALA A 85 -8.71 25.98 -1.08
CA ALA A 85 -7.72 24.92 -1.22
C ALA A 85 -7.90 24.06 -2.48
N LEU A 86 -9.10 23.98 -3.04
CA LEU A 86 -9.44 23.00 -4.06
C LEU A 86 -9.42 23.54 -5.49
N ARG A 87 -9.47 24.86 -5.69
CA ARG A 87 -9.44 25.48 -7.03
C ARG A 87 -8.05 25.62 -7.65
N SER A 88 -6.99 25.38 -6.87
CA SER A 88 -5.59 25.57 -7.33
C SER A 88 -4.98 24.34 -8.00
N PHE A 89 -5.77 23.32 -8.30
CA PHE A 89 -5.28 22.06 -8.89
C PHE A 89 -5.13 22.15 -10.42
N GLY A 90 -4.22 23.02 -10.87
CA GLY A 90 -3.78 23.01 -12.27
C GLY A 90 -2.87 21.82 -12.60
N ILE A 91 -2.51 21.69 -13.86
CA ILE A 91 -1.62 20.63 -14.37
C ILE A 91 -0.27 20.54 -13.64
N VAL A 92 0.18 21.68 -13.09
CA VAL A 92 1.41 21.77 -12.26
C VAL A 92 1.26 20.92 -10.99
N ASN A 93 0.08 20.90 -10.38
CA ASN A 93 -0.16 20.07 -9.20
C ASN A 93 -0.20 18.58 -9.54
N VAL A 94 -0.72 18.19 -10.71
CA VAL A 94 -0.65 16.81 -11.20
C VAL A 94 0.81 16.34 -11.24
N PHE A 95 1.70 17.19 -11.75
CA PHE A 95 3.13 16.87 -11.82
C PHE A 95 3.76 16.68 -10.43
N PHE A 96 3.56 17.65 -9.52
CA PHE A 96 4.10 17.55 -8.16
C PHE A 96 3.53 16.37 -7.38
N THR A 97 2.22 16.14 -7.45
CA THR A 97 1.58 15.01 -6.77
C THR A 97 2.05 13.68 -7.35
N THR A 98 2.21 13.56 -8.67
CA THR A 98 2.74 12.35 -9.31
C THR A 98 4.13 12.00 -8.80
N ILE A 99 5.06 12.98 -8.78
CA ILE A 99 6.42 12.76 -8.28
C ILE A 99 6.39 12.39 -6.79
N PHE A 100 5.63 13.12 -5.99
CA PHE A 100 5.55 12.91 -4.56
C PHE A 100 5.00 11.49 -4.23
N TYR A 101 3.88 11.10 -4.85
CA TYR A 101 3.30 9.78 -4.66
C TYR A 101 4.19 8.67 -5.17
N PHE A 102 4.89 8.88 -6.28
CA PHE A 102 5.87 7.92 -6.79
C PHE A 102 6.94 7.58 -5.75
N PHE A 103 7.59 8.59 -5.18
CA PHE A 103 8.63 8.37 -4.17
C PHE A 103 8.06 7.75 -2.89
N ILE A 104 6.90 8.23 -2.40
CA ILE A 104 6.25 7.65 -1.23
C ILE A 104 5.86 6.19 -1.47
N ALA A 105 5.34 5.85 -2.64
CA ALA A 105 4.95 4.49 -2.96
C ALA A 105 6.17 3.54 -2.96
N ILE A 106 7.27 3.95 -3.57
CA ILE A 106 8.51 3.15 -3.60
C ILE A 106 9.08 2.99 -2.19
N ILE A 107 9.33 4.09 -1.49
CA ILE A 107 9.90 4.07 -0.13
C ILE A 107 8.99 3.30 0.83
N GLY A 108 7.68 3.57 0.78
CA GLY A 108 6.69 2.89 1.60
C GLY A 108 6.66 1.38 1.35
N THR A 109 6.71 0.95 0.09
CA THR A 109 6.76 -0.46 -0.27
C THR A 109 8.00 -1.15 0.32
N PHE A 110 9.18 -0.55 0.19
CA PHE A 110 10.41 -1.09 0.77
C PHE A 110 10.35 -1.17 2.30
N ILE A 111 9.81 -0.15 2.95
CA ILE A 111 9.62 -0.14 4.41
C ILE A 111 8.68 -1.27 4.83
N VAL A 112 7.53 -1.41 4.17
CA VAL A 112 6.54 -2.45 4.49
C VAL A 112 7.13 -3.85 4.28
N ILE A 113 7.78 -4.10 3.14
CA ILE A 113 8.42 -5.40 2.87
C ILE A 113 9.55 -5.65 3.87
N GLY A 114 10.33 -4.62 4.22
CA GLY A 114 11.39 -4.71 5.22
C GLY A 114 10.86 -5.10 6.61
N ILE A 115 9.74 -4.53 7.03
CA ILE A 115 9.07 -4.90 8.29
C ILE A 115 8.57 -6.35 8.23
N VAL A 116 7.90 -6.74 7.14
CA VAL A 116 7.45 -8.13 6.94
C VAL A 116 8.63 -9.09 7.04
N GLN A 117 9.74 -8.79 6.34
CA GLN A 117 10.96 -9.59 6.35
C GLN A 117 11.55 -9.72 7.76
N LEU A 118 11.63 -8.61 8.50
CA LEU A 118 12.16 -8.59 9.87
C LEU A 118 11.32 -9.51 10.77
N ILE A 119 10.00 -9.32 10.78
CA ILE A 119 9.09 -10.13 11.59
C ILE A 119 9.12 -11.60 11.15
N ALA A 120 9.16 -11.86 9.84
CA ALA A 120 9.25 -13.23 9.31
C ALA A 120 10.53 -13.93 9.79
N LYS A 121 11.67 -13.22 9.79
CA LYS A 121 12.93 -13.75 10.34
C LYS A 121 12.87 -14.04 11.84
N MET A 122 12.23 -13.16 12.62
CA MET A 122 12.00 -13.38 14.06
C MET A 122 11.12 -14.60 14.32
N LEU A 123 10.19 -14.93 13.42
CA LEU A 123 9.32 -16.10 13.50
C LEU A 123 9.96 -17.39 12.96
N GLY A 124 11.25 -17.32 12.54
CA GLY A 124 12.02 -18.46 12.04
C GLY A 124 11.91 -18.68 10.53
N GLY A 125 11.51 -17.68 9.77
CA GLY A 125 11.44 -17.74 8.31
C GLY A 125 12.84 -17.83 7.66
N THR A 126 12.97 -18.65 6.61
CA THR A 126 14.26 -18.92 5.93
C THR A 126 14.49 -18.07 4.70
N GLY A 127 13.42 -17.55 4.07
CA GLY A 127 13.48 -16.80 2.81
C GLY A 127 14.36 -15.55 2.83
N SER A 128 14.92 -15.18 1.69
CA SER A 128 15.71 -13.96 1.53
C SER A 128 14.81 -12.75 1.27
N PHE A 129 15.35 -11.54 1.53
CA PHE A 129 14.66 -10.29 1.20
C PHE A 129 14.41 -10.15 -0.32
N GLU A 130 15.37 -10.59 -1.13
CA GLU A 130 15.26 -10.55 -2.59
C GLU A 130 14.11 -11.44 -3.09
N GLN A 131 13.99 -12.65 -2.55
CA GLN A 131 12.86 -13.54 -2.87
C GLN A 131 11.53 -12.93 -2.46
N LEU A 132 11.46 -12.31 -1.28
CA LEU A 132 10.23 -11.69 -0.79
C LEU A 132 9.82 -10.50 -1.66
N ILE A 133 10.75 -9.60 -1.99
CA ILE A 133 10.42 -8.43 -2.81
C ILE A 133 10.02 -8.83 -4.23
N TYR A 134 10.64 -9.88 -4.80
CA TYR A 134 10.27 -10.39 -6.11
C TYR A 134 8.88 -11.02 -6.12
N ALA A 135 8.55 -11.85 -5.11
CA ALA A 135 7.23 -12.44 -4.93
C ALA A 135 6.15 -11.36 -4.76
N VAL A 136 6.44 -10.32 -3.96
CA VAL A 136 5.54 -9.18 -3.76
C VAL A 136 5.37 -8.39 -5.04
N ALA A 137 6.45 -8.07 -5.76
CA ALA A 137 6.39 -7.34 -7.01
C ALA A 137 5.57 -8.07 -8.08
N ALA A 138 5.62 -9.40 -8.11
CA ALA A 138 4.91 -10.22 -9.08
C ALA A 138 3.37 -10.05 -9.01
N TYR A 139 2.78 -9.93 -7.83
CA TYR A 139 1.33 -9.70 -7.69
C TYR A 139 0.98 -8.23 -7.46
N GLN A 140 1.80 -7.50 -6.72
CA GLN A 140 1.48 -6.12 -6.35
C GLN A 140 1.51 -5.19 -7.55
N SER A 141 2.47 -5.37 -8.48
CA SER A 141 2.58 -4.52 -9.66
C SER A 141 1.31 -4.51 -10.52
N PRO A 142 0.79 -5.64 -11.02
CA PRO A 142 -0.44 -5.63 -11.81
C PRO A 142 -1.68 -5.26 -10.98
N LEU A 143 -1.74 -5.69 -9.72
CA LEU A 143 -2.88 -5.42 -8.86
C LEU A 143 -2.98 -3.94 -8.49
N GLN A 144 -1.85 -3.29 -8.23
CA GLN A 144 -1.80 -1.86 -7.93
C GLN A 144 -2.28 -1.00 -9.10
N LEU A 145 -1.91 -1.36 -10.35
CA LEU A 145 -2.47 -0.69 -11.53
C LEU A 145 -3.99 -0.82 -11.57
N GLY A 146 -4.52 -2.02 -11.32
CA GLY A 146 -5.96 -2.25 -11.24
C GLY A 146 -6.63 -1.40 -10.15
N ILE A 147 -6.06 -1.36 -8.95
CA ILE A 147 -6.56 -0.57 -7.82
C ILE A 147 -6.59 0.93 -8.16
N LEU A 148 -5.50 1.45 -8.75
CA LEU A 148 -5.41 2.87 -9.09
C LEU A 148 -6.39 3.27 -10.20
N VAL A 149 -6.51 2.45 -11.26
CA VAL A 149 -7.47 2.70 -12.34
C VAL A 149 -8.91 2.65 -11.83
N LEU A 150 -9.29 1.59 -11.12
CA LEU A 150 -10.65 1.44 -10.59
C LEU A 150 -10.96 2.48 -9.51
N GLY A 151 -9.98 2.81 -8.66
CA GLY A 151 -10.14 3.83 -7.62
C GLY A 151 -10.33 5.23 -8.17
N SER A 152 -9.83 5.49 -9.38
CA SER A 152 -9.98 6.79 -10.06
C SER A 152 -11.34 7.00 -10.70
N ILE A 153 -12.12 5.94 -10.91
CA ILE A 153 -13.44 6.02 -11.56
C ILE A 153 -14.52 6.08 -10.49
N PRO A 154 -15.32 7.17 -10.45
CA PRO A 154 -16.47 7.27 -9.54
C PRO A 154 -17.43 6.07 -9.71
N TYR A 155 -18.05 5.64 -8.62
CA TYR A 155 -18.96 4.48 -8.53
C TYR A 155 -18.28 3.11 -8.67
N ILE A 156 -17.23 2.94 -9.49
CA ILE A 156 -16.49 1.68 -9.62
C ILE A 156 -15.48 1.51 -8.47
N SER A 157 -15.08 2.60 -7.85
CA SER A 157 -14.17 2.60 -6.69
C SER A 157 -14.67 1.75 -5.51
N CYS A 158 -15.97 1.43 -5.43
CA CYS A 158 -16.51 0.47 -4.45
C CYS A 158 -15.93 -0.96 -4.59
N LEU A 159 -15.30 -1.29 -5.73
CA LEU A 159 -14.60 -2.56 -5.93
C LEU A 159 -13.20 -2.58 -5.31
N VAL A 160 -12.60 -1.43 -5.04
CA VAL A 160 -11.23 -1.32 -4.49
C VAL A 160 -11.05 -2.10 -3.19
N PRO A 161 -11.95 -2.06 -2.20
CA PRO A 161 -11.81 -2.85 -0.97
C PRO A 161 -11.65 -4.36 -1.22
N PHE A 162 -12.32 -4.91 -2.21
CA PHE A 162 -12.19 -6.34 -2.58
C PHE A 162 -10.79 -6.65 -3.13
N LEU A 163 -10.24 -5.76 -3.96
CA LEU A 163 -8.87 -5.90 -4.47
C LEU A 163 -7.83 -5.75 -3.35
N VAL A 164 -8.06 -4.87 -2.38
CA VAL A 164 -7.19 -4.71 -1.20
C VAL A 164 -7.19 -5.99 -0.35
N ILE A 165 -8.37 -6.57 -0.09
CA ILE A 165 -8.48 -7.85 0.62
C ILE A 165 -7.75 -8.95 -0.16
N TYR A 166 -7.95 -9.01 -1.48
CA TYR A 166 -7.26 -9.97 -2.33
C TYR A 166 -5.74 -9.79 -2.30
N SER A 167 -5.26 -8.55 -2.37
CA SER A 167 -3.85 -8.20 -2.21
C SER A 167 -3.26 -8.73 -0.89
N PHE A 168 -4.01 -8.60 0.20
CA PHE A 168 -3.60 -9.12 1.50
C PHE A 168 -3.49 -10.65 1.51
N ILE A 169 -4.45 -11.34 0.90
CA ILE A 169 -4.40 -12.82 0.76
C ILE A 169 -3.15 -13.24 -0.03
N LEU A 170 -2.89 -12.57 -1.16
CA LEU A 170 -1.70 -12.85 -1.97
C LEU A 170 -0.40 -12.58 -1.19
N ASN A 171 -0.37 -11.52 -0.38
CA ASN A 171 0.77 -11.22 0.49
C ASN A 171 1.04 -12.35 1.48
N VAL A 172 0.00 -12.87 2.15
CA VAL A 172 0.15 -14.00 3.09
C VAL A 172 0.68 -15.24 2.38
N ILE A 173 0.16 -15.57 1.19
CA ILE A 173 0.60 -16.73 0.42
C ILE A 173 2.04 -16.57 -0.06
N ALA A 174 2.39 -15.40 -0.60
CA ALA A 174 3.75 -15.08 -1.04
C ALA A 174 4.76 -15.18 0.12
N ASN A 175 4.42 -14.61 1.25
CA ASN A 175 5.23 -14.61 2.46
C ASN A 175 5.43 -16.05 2.99
N LYS A 176 4.36 -16.85 3.01
CA LYS A 176 4.42 -18.28 3.36
C LYS A 176 5.33 -19.06 2.42
N ALA A 177 5.19 -18.87 1.11
CA ALA A 177 5.97 -19.56 0.10
C ALA A 177 7.48 -19.24 0.20
N VAL A 178 7.81 -17.97 0.44
CA VAL A 178 9.19 -17.48 0.57
C VAL A 178 9.84 -17.98 1.85
N HIS A 179 9.15 -17.88 2.99
CA HIS A 179 9.75 -18.18 4.29
C HIS A 179 9.54 -19.63 4.75
N GLN A 180 8.76 -20.43 4.04
CA GLN A 180 8.51 -21.85 4.27
C GLN A 180 8.05 -22.19 5.70
N TYR A 181 7.20 -21.34 6.28
CA TYR A 181 6.65 -21.50 7.61
C TYR A 181 5.12 -21.65 7.61
N ASP A 182 4.56 -21.88 8.78
CA ASP A 182 3.12 -22.09 8.95
C ASP A 182 2.28 -20.85 8.58
N THR A 183 1.03 -21.09 8.18
CA THR A 183 0.08 -20.04 7.76
C THR A 183 -0.15 -18.98 8.84
N VAL A 184 -0.19 -19.38 10.12
CA VAL A 184 -0.37 -18.44 11.23
C VAL A 184 0.78 -17.44 11.31
N LYS A 185 2.03 -17.90 11.18
CA LYS A 185 3.21 -17.04 11.13
C LYS A 185 3.20 -16.10 9.92
N ALA A 186 2.73 -16.61 8.75
CA ALA A 186 2.58 -15.80 7.55
C ALA A 186 1.56 -14.67 7.74
N ILE A 187 0.43 -14.94 8.40
CA ILE A 187 -0.58 -13.93 8.71
C ILE A 187 -0.02 -12.90 9.69
N ILE A 188 0.64 -13.33 10.77
CA ILE A 188 1.21 -12.43 11.78
C ILE A 188 2.23 -11.48 11.13
N SER A 189 3.19 -12.01 10.36
CA SER A 189 4.20 -11.19 9.70
C SER A 189 3.62 -10.24 8.64
N SER A 190 2.58 -10.65 7.93
CA SER A 190 1.88 -9.82 6.94
C SER A 190 1.00 -8.73 7.56
N LEU A 191 0.44 -8.98 8.76
CA LEU A 191 -0.34 -7.99 9.51
C LEU A 191 0.53 -6.98 10.28
N ALA A 192 1.75 -7.35 10.62
CA ALA A 192 2.62 -6.52 11.46
C ALA A 192 2.80 -5.08 10.96
N PRO A 193 3.05 -4.79 9.67
CA PRO A 193 3.13 -3.41 9.18
C PRO A 193 1.84 -2.61 9.44
N TRP A 194 0.69 -3.22 9.23
CA TRP A 194 -0.62 -2.57 9.43
C TRP A 194 -0.88 -2.26 10.89
N LEU A 195 -0.51 -3.18 11.80
CA LEU A 195 -0.60 -2.95 13.23
C LEU A 195 0.33 -1.83 13.70
N LEU A 196 1.54 -1.75 13.15
CA LEU A 196 2.47 -0.67 13.45
C LEU A 196 1.95 0.68 12.97
N VAL A 197 1.41 0.74 11.74
CA VAL A 197 0.79 1.97 11.22
C VAL A 197 -0.41 2.38 12.07
N PHE A 198 -1.27 1.42 12.43
CA PHE A 198 -2.43 1.69 13.29
C PHE A 198 -2.00 2.24 14.65
N LEU A 199 -1.01 1.62 15.30
CA LEU A 199 -0.49 2.08 16.58
C LEU A 199 0.09 3.50 16.47
N PHE A 200 0.87 3.76 15.41
CA PHE A 200 1.43 5.09 15.14
C PHE A 200 0.32 6.13 14.96
N CYS A 201 -0.70 5.82 14.17
CA CYS A 201 -1.86 6.70 13.99
C CYS A 201 -2.59 6.97 15.31
N CYS A 202 -2.85 5.95 16.12
CA CYS A 202 -3.47 6.12 17.43
C CYS A 202 -2.64 7.05 18.34
N CYS A 203 -1.32 6.83 18.42
CA CYS A 203 -0.43 7.70 19.19
C CYS A 203 -0.46 9.14 18.65
N PHE A 204 -0.41 9.32 17.34
CA PHE A 204 -0.48 10.64 16.70
C PHE A 204 -1.78 11.35 17.02
N PHE A 205 -2.94 10.68 16.90
CA PHE A 205 -4.23 11.28 17.24
C PHE A 205 -4.33 11.67 18.72
N VAL A 206 -3.80 10.85 19.62
CA VAL A 206 -3.75 11.17 21.05
C VAL A 206 -2.91 12.44 21.30
N ILE A 207 -1.72 12.53 20.68
CA ILE A 207 -0.87 13.71 20.79
C ILE A 207 -1.58 14.95 20.26
N VAL A 208 -2.18 14.86 19.07
CA VAL A 208 -2.92 16.00 18.46
C VAL A 208 -4.12 16.40 19.31
N ALA A 209 -4.84 15.45 19.89
CA ALA A 209 -5.97 15.76 20.78
C ALA A 209 -5.52 16.48 22.06
N ILE A 210 -4.43 16.02 22.69
CA ILE A 210 -3.87 16.65 23.89
C ILE A 210 -3.34 18.06 23.58
N THR A 211 -2.53 18.20 22.53
CA THR A 211 -1.95 19.49 22.14
C THR A 211 -3.02 20.46 21.64
N GLY A 212 -3.97 19.97 20.84
CA GLY A 212 -5.11 20.76 20.36
C GLY A 212 -5.99 21.27 21.50
N SER A 213 -6.32 20.44 22.47
CA SER A 213 -7.09 20.85 23.65
C SER A 213 -6.34 21.84 24.53
N ALA A 214 -5.02 21.70 24.66
CA ALA A 214 -4.18 22.65 25.42
C ALA A 214 -4.10 24.04 24.77
N ILE A 215 -4.09 24.10 23.44
CA ILE A 215 -4.01 25.35 22.68
C ILE A 215 -5.40 26.03 22.56
N LEU A 216 -6.43 25.25 22.25
CA LEU A 216 -7.78 25.78 21.98
C LEU A 216 -8.61 25.94 23.24
N GLY A 217 -8.35 25.18 24.30
CA GLY A 217 -9.11 25.19 25.55
C GLY A 217 -9.24 26.60 26.16
N PRO A 218 -8.14 27.35 26.36
CA PRO A 218 -8.20 28.69 26.90
C PRO A 218 -9.02 29.67 26.03
N SER A 219 -8.89 29.55 24.71
CA SER A 219 -9.63 30.41 23.77
C SER A 219 -11.13 30.13 23.79
N VAL A 220 -11.52 28.87 23.84
CA VAL A 220 -12.93 28.48 23.97
C VAL A 220 -13.50 28.92 25.30
N GLN A 221 -12.75 28.79 26.39
CA GLN A 221 -13.18 29.25 27.72
C GLN A 221 -13.37 30.75 27.77
N ASN A 222 -12.49 31.55 27.16
CA ASN A 222 -12.60 32.99 27.07
C ASN A 222 -13.87 33.40 26.29
N VAL A 223 -14.17 32.75 25.18
CA VAL A 223 -15.40 33.00 24.40
C VAL A 223 -16.63 32.67 25.25
N PHE A 224 -16.61 31.53 25.95
CA PHE A 224 -17.73 31.12 26.81
C PHE A 224 -17.97 32.12 27.94
N ASN A 225 -16.92 32.58 28.61
CA ASN A 225 -16.99 33.58 29.66
C ASN A 225 -17.51 34.94 29.12
N SER A 226 -17.11 35.33 27.90
CA SER A 226 -17.60 36.55 27.25
C SER A 226 -19.10 36.49 26.94
N ILE A 227 -19.59 35.33 26.47
CA ILE A 227 -21.02 35.12 26.23
C ILE A 227 -21.79 35.15 27.55
N GLN A 228 -21.29 34.47 28.58
CA GLN A 228 -21.95 34.43 29.88
C GLN A 228 -22.05 35.81 30.51
N SER A 229 -20.98 36.63 30.43
CA SER A 229 -21.00 38.02 30.96
C SER A 229 -21.92 38.96 30.18
N SER A 230 -22.23 38.67 28.93
CA SER A 230 -23.18 39.43 28.11
C SER A 230 -24.64 39.06 28.33
N LEU A 231 -24.90 37.92 28.94
CA LEU A 231 -26.26 37.41 29.23
C LEU A 231 -26.74 37.74 30.67
N VAL A 232 -25.83 38.12 31.55
CA VAL A 232 -26.16 38.54 32.93
C VAL A 232 -26.15 40.05 33.00
N PRO A 233 -27.31 40.72 33.15
CA PRO A 233 -27.39 42.18 33.28
C PRO A 233 -26.78 42.66 34.58
#